data_48cb5d81bd8da1a5309787265fd5ec4b
#
_entry.id   48cb5d81bd8da1a5309787265fd5ec4b
#
_cell.length_a   1.000
_cell.length_b   1.000
_cell.length_c   1.000
_cell.angle_alpha   90.00
_cell.angle_beta   90.00
_cell.angle_gamma   90.00
#
_symmetry.space_group_name_H-M   'P 1'
#
loop_
_entity.id
_entity.type
_entity.pdbx_description
1 polymer ?
#
loop_
_entity_poly.entity_id
_entity_poly.type
_entity_poly.pdbx_seq_one_letter_code
_entity_poly.pdbx_strand_id
1 'polypeptide(L)' 'MNKSNMRKAPELLTGFATGWPEQQPDIMVISMTTDKGVHDFAVNKEQALLIARTIQQTAENLGKPRTA' A
#
# COMPACT_ATOMS: atom_id res chain seq x y z
N MET A 1 -6.64 -22.83 0.99
CA MET A 1 -6.18 -22.57 1.00
C MET A 1 -5.46 -21.96 0.42
N ASN A 2 -5.03 -21.36 0.34
CA ASN A 2 -4.45 -20.80 -0.21
C ASN A 2 -3.18 -20.67 -0.02
N LYS A 3 -2.55 -21.53 0.02
CA LYS A 3 -1.29 -21.57 0.16
C LYS A 3 -0.57 -21.13 -0.95
N SER A 4 -1.09 -21.11 -2.08
CA SER A 4 -0.36 -20.67 -3.24
C SER A 4 0.05 -19.25 -3.13
N ASN A 5 -0.59 -18.47 -2.34
CA ASN A 5 -0.18 -17.12 -2.21
C ASN A 5 1.17 -16.98 -1.64
N MET A 6 1.61 -17.94 -0.90
CA MET A 6 2.87 -17.79 -0.27
C MET A 6 4.01 -18.05 -1.19
N ARG A 7 3.74 -18.63 -2.35
CA ARG A 7 4.79 -18.88 -3.25
C ARG A 7 4.99 -17.85 -4.27
N LYS A 8 4.09 -16.90 -4.40
CA LYS A 8 4.24 -15.87 -5.39
C LYS A 8 5.11 -14.78 -4.88
N ALA A 9 6.00 -14.31 -5.69
CA ALA A 9 6.77 -13.15 -5.36
C ALA A 9 5.87 -11.92 -5.39
N PRO A 10 6.07 -10.95 -4.54
CA PRO A 10 5.31 -9.73 -4.61
C PRO A 10 5.58 -9.00 -5.91
N GLU A 11 4.57 -8.29 -6.38
CA GLU A 11 4.74 -7.47 -7.56
C GLU A 11 5.48 -6.21 -7.19
N LEU A 12 6.32 -5.75 -8.10
CA LEU A 12 7.06 -4.54 -7.86
C LEU A 12 6.17 -3.35 -8.13
N LEU A 13 6.09 -2.44 -7.18
CA LEU A 13 5.30 -1.23 -7.33
C LEU A 13 6.05 -0.27 -8.22
N THR A 14 5.43 0.16 -9.31
CA THR A 14 6.06 1.08 -10.24
C THR A 14 5.48 2.48 -10.17
N GLY A 15 4.35 2.64 -9.49
CA GLY A 15 3.76 3.96 -9.34
C GLY A 15 2.62 3.94 -8.36
N PHE A 16 2.25 5.09 -7.88
CA PHE A 16 1.09 5.19 -7.00
C PHE A 16 0.53 6.59 -7.08
N ALA A 17 -0.72 6.72 -6.66
CA ALA A 17 -1.39 8.00 -6.59
C ALA A 17 -2.48 7.92 -5.54
N THR A 18 -2.86 9.07 -5.03
CA THR A 18 -3.99 9.14 -4.10
C THR A 18 -4.91 10.25 -4.55
N GLY A 19 -6.16 10.14 -4.16
CA GLY A 19 -7.13 11.18 -4.46
C GLY A 19 -8.41 10.91 -3.71
N TRP A 20 -9.39 11.78 -3.88
CA TRP A 20 -10.68 11.53 -3.27
C TRP A 20 -11.76 12.04 -4.22
N PRO A 21 -12.90 11.33 -4.25
CA PRO A 21 -14.03 11.77 -5.05
C PRO A 21 -14.67 12.99 -4.40
N GLU A 22 -15.14 13.91 -5.22
CA GLU A 22 -15.75 15.11 -4.68
C GLU A 22 -16.99 14.83 -3.88
N GLN A 23 -17.75 13.83 -4.28
CA GLN A 23 -18.98 13.53 -3.59
C GLN A 23 -18.77 12.71 -2.33
N GLN A 24 -17.58 12.21 -2.08
CA GLN A 24 -17.31 11.38 -0.92
C GLN A 24 -16.05 11.83 -0.26
N PRO A 25 -16.08 12.96 0.42
CA PRO A 25 -14.84 13.52 0.97
C PRO A 25 -14.24 12.70 2.10
N ASP A 26 -14.98 11.71 2.62
CA ASP A 26 -14.45 10.88 3.69
C ASP A 26 -13.73 9.64 3.17
N ILE A 27 -13.69 9.48 1.87
CA ILE A 27 -13.07 8.29 1.27
C ILE A 27 -11.89 8.72 0.44
N MET A 28 -10.81 8.01 0.59
CA MET A 28 -9.62 8.23 -0.23
C MET A 28 -9.42 7.01 -1.09
N VAL A 29 -9.00 7.24 -2.33
CA VAL A 29 -8.64 6.15 -3.22
C VAL A 29 -7.13 6.11 -3.32
N ILE A 30 -6.55 4.94 -3.14
CA ILE A 30 -5.14 4.72 -3.35
C ILE A 30 -5.01 3.86 -4.58
N SER A 31 -4.28 4.34 -5.57
CA SER A 31 -4.02 3.58 -6.79
C SER A 31 -2.59 3.09 -6.77
N MET A 32 -2.43 1.80 -6.93
CA MET A 32 -1.10 1.18 -6.96
C MET A 32 -0.90 0.58 -8.33
N THR A 33 0.20 0.91 -8.97
CA THR A 33 0.49 0.43 -10.31
C THR A 33 1.65 -0.54 -10.27
N THR A 34 1.48 -1.65 -10.93
CA THR A 34 2.53 -2.64 -11.11
C THR A 34 2.57 -3.02 -12.58
N ASP A 35 3.45 -3.93 -12.96
CA ASP A 35 3.48 -4.39 -14.33
C ASP A 35 2.25 -5.21 -14.70
N LYS A 36 1.41 -5.53 -13.72
CA LYS A 36 0.18 -6.26 -13.99
C LYS A 36 -1.03 -5.37 -14.05
N GLY A 37 -0.86 -4.08 -13.88
CA GLY A 37 -1.97 -3.14 -14.02
C GLY A 37 -2.11 -2.23 -12.83
N VAL A 38 -3.24 -1.53 -12.80
CA VAL A 38 -3.53 -0.58 -11.75
C VAL A 38 -4.55 -1.19 -10.80
N HIS A 39 -4.30 -1.07 -9.52
CA HIS A 39 -5.18 -1.60 -8.50
C HIS A 39 -5.61 -0.46 -7.59
N ASP A 40 -6.91 -0.23 -7.53
CA ASP A 40 -7.46 0.89 -6.75
C ASP A 40 -8.08 0.37 -5.47
N PHE A 41 -7.84 1.08 -4.40
CA PHE A 41 -8.38 0.71 -3.08
C PHE A 41 -9.03 1.92 -2.46
N ALA A 42 -10.20 1.73 -1.88
CA ALA A 42 -10.87 2.81 -1.16
C ALA A 42 -10.65 2.61 0.32
N VAL A 43 -10.25 3.66 1.00
CA VAL A 43 -10.02 3.60 2.44
C VAL A 43 -10.61 4.84 3.09
N ASN A 44 -10.92 4.74 4.36
CA ASN A 44 -11.36 5.91 5.10
C ASN A 44 -10.14 6.62 5.70
N LYS A 45 -10.37 7.72 6.37
CA LYS A 45 -9.28 8.53 6.88
C LYS A 45 -8.44 7.77 7.89
N GLU A 46 -9.08 7.06 8.79
CA GLU A 46 -8.34 6.34 9.83
C GLU A 46 -7.47 5.26 9.24
N GLN A 47 -8.01 4.53 8.27
CA GLN A 47 -7.22 3.50 7.61
C GLN A 47 -6.06 4.11 6.86
N ALA A 48 -6.30 5.20 6.17
CA ALA A 48 -5.25 5.84 5.39
C ALA A 48 -4.10 6.29 6.29
N LEU A 49 -4.43 6.88 7.43
CA LEU A 49 -3.40 7.34 8.35
C LEU A 49 -2.65 6.17 8.98
N LEU A 50 -3.36 5.08 9.26
CA LEU A 50 -2.71 3.91 9.80
C LEU A 50 -1.77 3.27 8.78
N ILE A 51 -2.22 3.18 7.54
CA ILE A 51 -1.38 2.65 6.48
C ILE A 51 -0.11 3.49 6.34
N ALA A 52 -0.28 4.80 6.30
CA ALA A 52 0.85 5.70 6.13
C ALA A 52 1.85 5.54 7.26
N ARG A 53 1.35 5.47 8.49
CA ARG A 53 2.22 5.34 9.63
C ARG A 53 2.94 4.00 9.65
N THR A 54 2.24 2.94 9.29
CA THR A 54 2.82 1.62 9.26
C THR A 54 3.90 1.52 8.19
N ILE A 55 3.62 2.07 7.02
CA ILE A 55 4.62 2.07 5.95
C ILE A 55 5.85 2.85 6.40
N GLN A 56 5.63 4.00 7.01
CA GLN A 56 6.75 4.81 7.46
C GLN A 56 7.62 4.07 8.46
N GLN A 57 6.99 3.42 9.42
CA GLN A 57 7.74 2.69 10.44
C GLN A 57 8.58 1.58 9.85
N THR A 58 8.01 0.84 8.91
CA THR A 58 8.74 -0.24 8.28
C THR A 58 9.84 0.30 7.40
N ALA A 59 9.55 1.34 6.63
CA ALA A 59 10.53 1.91 5.73
C ALA A 59 11.75 2.45 6.47
N GLU A 60 11.52 2.97 7.66
CA GLU A 60 12.63 3.51 8.45
C GLU A 60 13.60 2.43 8.90
N ASN A 61 13.16 1.18 8.87
CA ASN A 61 14.04 0.09 9.23
C ASN A 61 14.81 -0.49 8.06
N LEU A 62 14.49 -0.04 6.84
CA LEU A 62 15.18 -0.57 5.68
C LEU A 62 16.60 -0.02 5.67
N GLY A 63 17.51 -0.86 5.31
CA GLY A 63 18.90 -0.46 5.23
C GLY A 63 19.65 -0.47 6.54
N LYS A 64 18.95 -0.70 7.64
CA LYS A 64 19.63 -0.78 8.92
C LYS A 64 20.19 -2.18 9.10
N PRO A 65 21.38 -2.29 9.67
CA PRO A 65 21.91 -3.64 9.92
C PRO A 65 21.05 -4.36 10.94
N ARG A 66 20.87 -5.66 10.70
CA ARG A 66 20.18 -6.46 11.65
C ARG A 66 21.12 -6.77 12.69
N THR A 67 20.94 -6.29 13.85
CA THR A 67 21.86 -6.63 14.87
C THR A 67 21.37 -7.79 15.49
N ALA A 68 22.12 -8.64 15.69
CA ALA A 68 21.70 -9.85 16.27
C ALA A 68 21.62 -9.83 17.71
#